data_e3835e6c9f48a14e5bb1416fc8391715
#
_entry.id   e3835e6c9f48a14e5bb1416fc8391715
#
_cell.length_a   1.000
_cell.length_b   1.000
_cell.length_c   1.000
_cell.angle_alpha   90.00
_cell.angle_beta   90.00
_cell.angle_gamma   90.00
#
_symmetry.space_group_name_H-M   'P 1'
#
loop_
_entity.id
_entity.type
_entity.pdbx_description
1 polymer ?
#
loop_
_entity_poly.entity_id
_entity_poly.type
_entity_poly.pdbx_seq_one_letter_code
_entity_poly.pdbx_strand_id
1 'polypeptide(L)'
;DERVFSVSCQIFFSDPAKPRQETGLTESWWERGTLRIRHRIDPVIGEVYPCAYGGGGSCAYDRRKFFELGCFDELLAPFYLEDTDLGYMAWKRGWKNFYQPASVVYHEHRGTIGRRFSEAYIQGVLKKNFLLFTWKNIHDWRKLLDHFAHAWAGAFLSWMAGDSPERSSFAGGRDARDAATPEEVVR
;
A
#
# COMPACT_ATOMS: atom_id res chain seq x y z
N ASP A 1 21.59 -6.52 -9.19
CA ASP A 1 21.37 -5.25 -9.89
C ASP A 1 21.32 -4.14 -8.84
N GLU A 2 22.16 -3.14 -9.00
CA GLU A 2 22.27 -2.00 -8.07
C GLU A 2 20.96 -1.16 -7.97
N ARG A 3 20.05 -1.32 -8.90
CA ARG A 3 18.77 -0.62 -8.88
C ARG A 3 17.69 -1.34 -8.07
N VAL A 4 17.89 -2.58 -7.68
CA VAL A 4 16.90 -3.33 -6.89
C VAL A 4 16.91 -2.82 -5.45
N PHE A 5 15.73 -2.45 -4.93
CA PHE A 5 15.53 -2.09 -3.53
C PHE A 5 14.93 -3.24 -2.73
N SER A 6 13.84 -3.81 -3.23
CA SER A 6 13.16 -4.91 -2.54
C SER A 6 12.72 -6.01 -3.49
N VAL A 7 12.59 -7.20 -2.93
CA VAL A 7 12.02 -8.36 -3.63
C VAL A 7 10.95 -8.99 -2.74
N SER A 8 9.71 -8.96 -3.20
CA SER A 8 8.55 -9.52 -2.53
C SER A 8 8.31 -10.97 -2.95
N CYS A 9 7.84 -11.80 -2.03
CA CYS A 9 7.53 -13.20 -2.27
C CYS A 9 6.12 -13.39 -2.84
N GLN A 10 5.85 -14.58 -3.41
CA GLN A 10 4.49 -15.07 -3.58
C GLN A 10 3.91 -15.43 -2.20
N ILE A 11 2.80 -14.84 -1.85
CA ILE A 11 2.14 -15.06 -0.56
C ILE A 11 0.87 -15.89 -0.77
N PHE A 12 0.72 -16.95 0.00
CA PHE A 12 -0.51 -17.70 0.12
C PHE A 12 -1.03 -17.60 1.56
N PHE A 13 -2.35 -17.74 1.75
CA PHE A 13 -2.86 -17.96 3.09
C PHE A 13 -2.38 -19.29 3.65
N SER A 14 -2.07 -19.32 4.94
CA SER A 14 -1.74 -20.56 5.66
C SER A 14 -2.93 -21.49 5.83
N ASP A 15 -4.16 -20.97 5.75
CA ASP A 15 -5.40 -21.73 5.78
C ASP A 15 -5.74 -22.20 4.34
N PRO A 16 -5.66 -23.50 4.05
CA PRO A 16 -5.93 -24.04 2.70
C PRO A 16 -7.40 -23.91 2.27
N ALA A 17 -8.33 -23.66 3.21
CA ALA A 17 -9.74 -23.43 2.92
C ALA A 17 -10.01 -22.03 2.40
N LYS A 18 -9.08 -21.09 2.58
CA LYS A 18 -9.19 -19.73 2.05
C LYS A 18 -8.71 -19.68 0.61
N PRO A 19 -9.47 -19.03 -0.28
CA PRO A 19 -9.00 -18.80 -1.63
C PRO A 19 -7.74 -17.93 -1.60
N ARG A 20 -6.90 -18.07 -2.60
CA ARG A 20 -5.72 -17.23 -2.82
C ARG A 20 -6.17 -15.78 -3.00
N GLN A 21 -5.97 -14.96 -1.99
CA GLN A 21 -6.37 -13.53 -2.00
C GLN A 21 -5.20 -12.57 -1.81
N GLU A 22 -4.05 -13.04 -1.34
CA GLU A 22 -2.86 -12.23 -1.18
C GLU A 22 -1.73 -12.74 -2.06
N THR A 23 -1.05 -11.80 -2.71
CA THR A 23 0.23 -12.03 -3.36
C THR A 23 1.18 -10.92 -2.97
N GLY A 24 2.49 -11.16 -3.06
CA GLY A 24 3.49 -10.10 -2.92
C GLY A 24 3.54 -9.15 -4.12
N LEU A 25 2.74 -9.39 -5.16
CA LEU A 25 2.60 -8.49 -6.28
C LEU A 25 1.66 -7.35 -5.91
N THR A 26 2.23 -6.18 -5.68
CA THR A 26 1.52 -4.98 -5.26
C THR A 26 1.43 -3.97 -6.38
N GLU A 27 0.29 -3.26 -6.46
CA GLU A 27 0.04 -2.17 -7.39
C GLU A 27 -0.36 -0.92 -6.64
N SER A 28 -0.10 0.24 -7.25
CA SER A 28 -0.55 1.52 -6.74
C SER A 28 -0.98 2.43 -7.89
N TRP A 29 -1.99 3.26 -7.64
CA TRP A 29 -2.47 4.28 -8.57
C TRP A 29 -3.09 5.45 -7.81
N TRP A 30 -3.22 6.59 -8.49
CA TRP A 30 -3.90 7.76 -7.93
C TRP A 30 -5.37 7.76 -8.34
N GLU A 31 -6.27 7.85 -7.37
CA GLU A 31 -7.70 7.90 -7.62
C GLU A 31 -8.43 8.70 -6.56
N ARG A 32 -9.28 9.64 -6.99
CA ARG A 32 -10.15 10.43 -6.09
C ARG A 32 -9.39 11.04 -4.92
N GLY A 33 -8.31 11.72 -5.23
CA GLY A 33 -7.51 12.44 -4.24
C GLY A 33 -6.69 11.59 -3.29
N THR A 34 -6.51 10.31 -3.55
CA THR A 34 -5.70 9.44 -2.68
C THR A 34 -4.91 8.39 -3.47
N LEU A 35 -3.78 7.98 -2.90
CA LEU A 35 -3.07 6.80 -3.39
C LEU A 35 -3.92 5.56 -3.07
N ARG A 36 -4.19 4.77 -4.09
CA ARG A 36 -4.77 3.43 -3.96
C ARG A 36 -3.66 2.40 -4.03
N ILE A 37 -3.79 1.37 -3.23
CA ILE A 37 -2.90 0.22 -3.23
C ILE A 37 -3.72 -1.07 -3.20
N ARG A 38 -3.22 -2.10 -3.83
CA ARG A 38 -3.79 -3.45 -3.71
C ARG A 38 -2.74 -4.53 -3.92
N HIS A 39 -3.05 -5.70 -3.43
CA HIS A 39 -2.38 -6.93 -3.86
C HIS A 39 -3.05 -7.42 -5.15
N ARG A 40 -2.24 -7.62 -6.18
CA ARG A 40 -2.71 -8.12 -7.45
C ARG A 40 -2.74 -9.65 -7.41
N ILE A 41 -3.94 -10.20 -7.59
CA ILE A 41 -4.16 -11.64 -7.68
C ILE A 41 -4.29 -12.00 -9.15
N ASP A 42 -3.17 -12.25 -9.79
CA ASP A 42 -3.14 -12.61 -11.19
C ASP A 42 -2.49 -13.98 -11.36
N PRO A 43 -3.27 -15.00 -11.78
CA PRO A 43 -2.74 -16.37 -11.93
C PRO A 43 -1.72 -16.51 -13.07
N VAL A 44 -1.61 -15.50 -13.94
CA VAL A 44 -0.76 -15.54 -15.14
C VAL A 44 0.67 -15.09 -14.85
N ILE A 45 0.93 -14.38 -13.74
CA ILE A 45 2.26 -13.85 -13.45
C ILE A 45 3.12 -14.93 -12.77
N GLY A 46 3.73 -15.77 -13.58
CA GLY A 46 4.75 -16.74 -13.17
C GLY A 46 6.18 -16.24 -13.29
N GLU A 47 6.40 -14.99 -13.59
CA GLU A 47 7.71 -14.36 -13.82
C GLU A 47 8.00 -13.25 -12.81
N VAL A 48 9.26 -12.84 -12.74
CA VAL A 48 9.67 -11.66 -11.97
C VAL A 48 9.03 -10.43 -12.56
N TYR A 49 8.32 -9.65 -11.71
CA TYR A 49 7.56 -8.50 -12.17
C TYR A 49 7.78 -7.27 -11.26
N PRO A 50 7.85 -6.05 -11.81
CA PRO A 50 7.88 -4.85 -10.99
C PRO A 50 6.63 -4.72 -10.12
N CYS A 51 6.79 -4.32 -8.87
CA CYS A 51 5.69 -4.09 -7.96
C CYS A 51 5.82 -2.73 -7.26
N ALA A 52 4.74 -2.21 -6.71
CA ALA A 52 4.74 -0.90 -6.09
C ALA A 52 5.62 -0.86 -4.83
N TYR A 53 5.55 -1.90 -4.02
CA TYR A 53 6.33 -2.04 -2.79
C TYR A 53 6.48 -3.51 -2.40
N GLY A 54 7.47 -3.84 -1.60
CA GLY A 54 7.62 -5.14 -0.95
C GLY A 54 6.95 -5.14 0.41
N GLY A 55 5.98 -6.04 0.62
CA GLY A 55 5.27 -6.14 1.90
C GLY A 55 6.18 -6.53 3.06
N GLY A 56 6.15 -5.78 4.15
CA GLY A 56 7.10 -5.90 5.27
C GLY A 56 7.18 -7.28 5.92
N GLY A 57 6.12 -8.09 5.81
CA GLY A 57 6.09 -9.43 6.39
C GLY A 57 6.69 -10.54 5.51
N SER A 58 7.00 -10.26 4.22
CA SER A 58 7.37 -11.31 3.26
C SER A 58 8.17 -10.77 2.08
N CYS A 59 9.15 -9.92 2.37
CA CYS A 59 10.07 -9.41 1.37
C CYS A 59 11.50 -9.32 1.90
N ALA A 60 12.45 -9.19 0.99
CA ALA A 60 13.84 -8.85 1.28
C ALA A 60 14.11 -7.42 0.82
N TYR A 61 14.83 -6.64 1.63
CA TYR A 61 15.28 -5.29 1.31
C TYR A 61 16.80 -5.26 1.15
N ASP A 62 17.29 -4.45 0.21
CA ASP A 62 18.69 -4.05 0.21
C ASP A 62 18.99 -3.24 1.48
N ARG A 63 19.81 -3.81 2.36
CA ARG A 63 20.08 -3.23 3.69
C ARG A 63 20.66 -1.82 3.60
N ARG A 64 21.57 -1.55 2.67
CA ARG A 64 22.21 -0.23 2.51
C ARG A 64 21.16 0.82 2.14
N LYS A 65 20.35 0.53 1.13
CA LYS A 65 19.28 1.42 0.66
C LYS A 65 18.18 1.61 1.71
N PHE A 66 17.85 0.56 2.48
CA PHE A 66 16.89 0.64 3.58
C PHE A 66 17.32 1.67 4.63
N PHE A 67 18.61 1.66 5.03
CA PHE A 67 19.14 2.67 5.93
C PHE A 67 19.25 4.05 5.29
N GLU A 68 19.58 4.13 4.02
CA GLU A 68 19.64 5.39 3.27
C GLU A 68 18.27 6.06 3.15
N LEU A 69 17.18 5.27 3.10
CA LEU A 69 15.79 5.77 3.15
C LEU A 69 15.36 6.22 4.56
N GLY A 70 16.12 5.89 5.60
CA GLY A 70 15.77 6.21 6.99
C GLY A 70 14.97 5.13 7.70
N CYS A 71 14.97 3.90 7.20
CA CYS A 71 14.20 2.77 7.76
C CYS A 71 12.68 2.98 7.64
N PHE A 72 11.90 2.24 8.44
CA PHE A 72 10.47 2.47 8.57
C PHE A 72 10.20 3.77 9.32
N ASP A 73 9.33 4.59 8.80
CA ASP A 73 8.98 5.88 9.41
C ASP A 73 8.02 5.68 10.59
N GLU A 74 8.47 6.08 11.78
CA GLU A 74 7.67 6.01 13.01
C GLU A 74 6.40 6.88 12.96
N LEU A 75 6.33 7.84 12.06
CA LEU A 75 5.10 8.63 11.80
C LEU A 75 3.92 7.72 11.44
N LEU A 76 4.20 6.59 10.78
CA LEU A 76 3.19 5.63 10.34
C LEU A 76 2.87 4.55 11.41
N ALA A 77 3.47 4.63 12.60
CA ALA A 77 3.17 3.71 13.68
C ALA A 77 1.65 3.70 14.03
N PRO A 78 1.12 2.59 14.52
CA PRO A 78 1.81 1.37 14.94
C PRO A 78 1.93 0.31 13.83
N PHE A 79 1.24 0.44 12.69
CA PHE A 79 1.26 -0.52 11.58
C PHE A 79 0.57 0.04 10.34
N TYR A 80 0.86 -0.55 9.19
CA TYR A 80 0.36 -0.27 7.85
C TYR A 80 0.92 0.99 7.18
N LEU A 81 1.21 0.89 5.92
CA LEU A 81 1.79 1.83 4.98
C LEU A 81 3.28 2.14 5.19
N GLU A 82 3.94 1.63 6.21
CA GLU A 82 5.39 1.78 6.39
C GLU A 82 6.20 1.14 5.25
N ASP A 83 5.76 -0.01 4.77
CA ASP A 83 6.33 -0.72 3.62
C ASP A 83 5.99 -0.05 2.29
N THR A 84 4.76 0.43 2.15
CA THR A 84 4.31 1.22 1.00
C THR A 84 5.10 2.52 0.88
N ASP A 85 5.36 3.20 2.00
CA ASP A 85 6.15 4.42 2.08
C ASP A 85 7.59 4.19 1.60
N LEU A 86 8.24 3.15 2.11
CA LEU A 86 9.57 2.77 1.67
C LEU A 86 9.62 2.43 0.17
N GLY A 87 8.65 1.65 -0.30
CA GLY A 87 8.54 1.29 -1.71
C GLY A 87 8.40 2.52 -2.60
N TYR A 88 7.55 3.46 -2.20
CA TYR A 88 7.36 4.73 -2.91
C TYR A 88 8.63 5.59 -2.93
N MET A 89 9.29 5.74 -1.78
CA MET A 89 10.55 6.49 -1.69
C MET A 89 11.67 5.85 -2.52
N ALA A 90 11.71 4.51 -2.61
CA ALA A 90 12.65 3.80 -3.46
C ALA A 90 12.43 4.14 -4.95
N TRP A 91 11.19 4.11 -5.43
CA TRP A 91 10.83 4.52 -6.79
C TRP A 91 11.22 5.96 -7.09
N LYS A 92 11.00 6.89 -6.15
CA LYS A 92 11.42 8.31 -6.30
C LYS A 92 12.94 8.46 -6.44
N ARG A 93 13.74 7.52 -5.96
CA ARG A 93 15.20 7.48 -6.14
C ARG A 93 15.65 6.69 -7.38
N GLY A 94 14.71 6.18 -8.18
CA GLY A 94 15.00 5.36 -9.36
C GLY A 94 15.35 3.90 -9.01
N TRP A 95 15.16 3.49 -7.76
CA TRP A 95 15.27 2.09 -7.37
C TRP A 95 13.95 1.37 -7.61
N LYS A 96 14.01 0.03 -7.70
CA LYS A 96 12.87 -0.79 -8.11
C LYS A 96 12.52 -1.83 -7.05
N ASN A 97 11.22 -2.07 -6.92
CA ASN A 97 10.67 -3.17 -6.16
C ASN A 97 10.23 -4.28 -7.14
N PHE A 98 10.52 -5.53 -6.82
CA PHE A 98 10.16 -6.67 -7.65
C PHE A 98 9.37 -7.71 -6.86
N TYR A 99 8.50 -8.37 -7.56
CA TYR A 99 7.83 -9.60 -7.14
C TYR A 99 8.55 -10.80 -7.74
N GLN A 100 8.82 -11.83 -6.88
CA GLN A 100 9.45 -13.09 -7.27
C GLN A 100 8.50 -14.25 -6.97
N PRO A 101 7.81 -14.80 -7.99
CA PRO A 101 6.83 -15.86 -7.79
C PRO A 101 7.42 -17.20 -7.32
N ALA A 102 8.69 -17.47 -7.61
CA ALA A 102 9.36 -18.69 -7.17
C ALA A 102 9.70 -18.68 -5.66
N SER A 103 9.70 -17.50 -5.02
CA SER A 103 9.86 -17.39 -3.57
C SER A 103 8.49 -17.42 -2.92
N VAL A 104 8.15 -18.50 -2.25
CA VAL A 104 6.81 -18.77 -1.71
C VAL A 104 6.82 -18.70 -0.19
N VAL A 105 5.84 -18.00 0.39
CA VAL A 105 5.57 -17.99 1.82
C VAL A 105 4.09 -18.25 2.11
N TYR A 106 3.82 -18.83 3.28
CA TYR A 106 2.46 -19.01 3.79
C TYR A 106 2.25 -18.04 4.96
N HIS A 107 1.20 -17.23 4.87
CA HIS A 107 0.97 -16.12 5.78
C HIS A 107 -0.38 -16.26 6.50
N GLU A 108 -0.36 -16.10 7.83
CA GLU A 108 -1.58 -15.96 8.63
C GLU A 108 -2.01 -14.49 8.65
N HIS A 109 -2.91 -14.12 7.74
CA HIS A 109 -3.37 -12.75 7.61
C HIS A 109 -3.96 -12.21 8.91
N ARG A 110 -3.50 -11.02 9.32
CA ARG A 110 -3.93 -10.33 10.56
C ARG A 110 -3.78 -11.16 11.84
N GLY A 111 -2.93 -12.19 11.83
CA GLY A 111 -2.76 -13.08 12.97
C GLY A 111 -2.46 -12.35 14.30
N THR A 112 -1.55 -11.37 14.27
CA THR A 112 -1.20 -10.58 15.47
C THR A 112 -2.10 -9.37 15.64
N ILE A 113 -2.29 -8.57 14.60
CA ILE A 113 -3.01 -7.29 14.65
C ILE A 113 -4.50 -7.53 14.93
N GLY A 114 -5.14 -8.45 14.20
CA GLY A 114 -6.55 -8.77 14.37
C GLY A 114 -6.91 -9.40 15.74
N ARG A 115 -5.92 -9.99 16.42
CA ARG A 115 -6.12 -10.50 17.79
C ARG A 115 -5.99 -9.42 18.87
N ARG A 116 -5.28 -8.32 18.58
CA ARG A 116 -4.95 -7.29 19.58
C ARG A 116 -5.79 -6.03 19.48
N PHE A 117 -6.29 -5.71 18.28
CA PHE A 117 -6.94 -4.44 18.01
C PHE A 117 -8.33 -4.66 17.39
N SER A 118 -9.27 -3.79 17.74
CA SER A 118 -10.61 -3.80 17.12
C SER A 118 -10.52 -3.35 15.66
N GLU A 119 -11.46 -3.81 14.84
CA GLU A 119 -11.52 -3.39 13.42
C GLU A 119 -11.64 -1.87 13.28
N ALA A 120 -12.43 -1.20 14.13
CA ALA A 120 -12.57 0.25 14.14
C ALA A 120 -11.23 0.96 14.38
N TYR A 121 -10.42 0.47 15.31
CA TYR A 121 -9.08 1.01 15.55
C TYR A 121 -8.16 0.79 14.35
N ILE A 122 -8.17 -0.41 13.77
CA ILE A 122 -7.37 -0.74 12.56
C ILE A 122 -7.73 0.20 11.40
N GLN A 123 -9.03 0.42 11.15
CA GLN A 123 -9.48 1.34 10.11
C GLN A 123 -9.11 2.79 10.41
N GLY A 124 -9.15 3.21 11.68
CA GLY A 124 -8.68 4.52 12.11
C GLY A 124 -7.20 4.74 11.80
N VAL A 125 -6.35 3.76 12.12
CA VAL A 125 -4.90 3.79 11.82
C VAL A 125 -4.67 3.85 10.31
N LEU A 126 -5.36 3.01 9.53
CA LEU A 126 -5.26 3.03 8.05
C LEU A 126 -5.61 4.40 7.48
N LYS A 127 -6.74 4.98 7.87
CA LYS A 127 -7.16 6.32 7.42
C LYS A 127 -6.10 7.38 7.76
N LYS A 128 -5.63 7.39 9.01
CA LYS A 128 -4.55 8.29 9.46
C LYS A 128 -3.31 8.13 8.58
N ASN A 129 -2.85 6.90 8.39
CA ASN A 129 -1.61 6.63 7.67
C ASN A 129 -1.72 6.97 6.18
N PHE A 130 -2.88 6.77 5.52
CA PHE A 130 -3.10 7.23 4.15
C PHE A 130 -3.00 8.76 4.01
N LEU A 131 -3.55 9.52 4.96
CA LEU A 131 -3.41 10.98 4.99
C LEU A 131 -1.95 11.39 5.17
N LEU A 132 -1.28 10.83 6.17
CA LEU A 132 0.13 11.14 6.47
C LEU A 132 1.05 10.76 5.31
N PHE A 133 0.83 9.59 4.69
CA PHE A 133 1.55 9.18 3.49
C PHE A 133 1.38 10.21 2.36
N THR A 134 0.15 10.65 2.10
CA THR A 134 -0.15 11.63 1.05
C THR A 134 0.57 12.95 1.33
N TRP A 135 0.45 13.49 2.52
CA TRP A 135 1.05 14.77 2.88
C TRP A 135 2.58 14.73 2.91
N LYS A 136 3.16 13.60 3.30
CA LYS A 136 4.62 13.39 3.29
C LYS A 136 5.19 13.26 1.89
N ASN A 137 4.52 12.52 1.01
CA ASN A 137 5.13 12.00 -0.20
C ASN A 137 4.68 12.66 -1.50
N ILE A 138 3.46 13.19 -1.55
CA ILE A 138 2.88 13.76 -2.77
C ILE A 138 3.18 15.25 -2.81
N HIS A 139 4.01 15.66 -3.78
CA HIS A 139 4.41 17.05 -3.98
C HIS A 139 3.83 17.65 -5.28
N ASP A 140 3.16 16.85 -6.09
CA ASP A 140 2.41 17.36 -7.26
C ASP A 140 1.22 18.18 -6.77
N TRP A 141 1.21 19.48 -7.08
CA TRP A 141 0.17 20.41 -6.64
C TRP A 141 -1.23 20.05 -7.16
N ARG A 142 -1.34 19.42 -8.34
CA ARG A 142 -2.61 18.97 -8.92
C ARG A 142 -3.19 17.82 -8.12
N LYS A 143 -2.34 16.84 -7.78
CA LYS A 143 -2.71 15.73 -6.92
C LYS A 143 -3.10 16.22 -5.52
N LEU A 144 -2.38 17.21 -4.97
CA LEU A 144 -2.73 17.81 -3.68
C LEU A 144 -4.07 18.58 -3.73
N LEU A 145 -4.34 19.34 -4.78
CA LEU A 145 -5.65 19.99 -4.95
C LEU A 145 -6.77 18.96 -5.06
N ASP A 146 -6.58 17.90 -5.84
CA ASP A 146 -7.51 16.79 -5.95
C ASP A 146 -7.75 16.12 -4.57
N HIS A 147 -6.67 15.89 -3.81
CA HIS A 147 -6.73 15.34 -2.45
C HIS A 147 -7.58 16.22 -1.53
N PHE A 148 -7.28 17.50 -1.45
CA PHE A 148 -8.02 18.41 -0.56
C PHE A 148 -9.48 18.58 -0.99
N ALA A 149 -9.76 18.66 -2.30
CA ALA A 149 -11.12 18.75 -2.80
C ALA A 149 -11.97 17.52 -2.39
N HIS A 150 -11.42 16.32 -2.54
CA HIS A 150 -12.11 15.09 -2.13
C HIS A 150 -12.22 14.96 -0.60
N ALA A 151 -11.19 15.31 0.15
CA ALA A 151 -11.20 15.29 1.60
C ALA A 151 -12.26 16.24 2.17
N TRP A 152 -12.34 17.48 1.65
CA TRP A 152 -13.36 18.46 2.07
C TRP A 152 -14.76 18.05 1.65
N ALA A 153 -14.95 17.57 0.42
CA ALA A 153 -16.25 17.07 -0.03
C ALA A 153 -16.74 15.89 0.83
N GLY A 154 -15.85 14.95 1.14
CA GLY A 154 -16.16 13.82 2.02
C GLY A 154 -16.53 14.24 3.44
N ALA A 155 -15.79 15.18 4.03
CA ALA A 155 -16.08 15.73 5.35
C ALA A 155 -17.41 16.48 5.38
N PHE A 156 -17.69 17.28 4.37
CA PHE A 156 -18.95 18.01 4.24
C PHE A 156 -20.16 17.08 4.09
N LEU A 157 -20.06 16.06 3.25
CA LEU A 157 -21.12 15.08 3.06
C LEU A 157 -21.38 14.27 4.34
N SER A 158 -20.35 13.85 5.06
CA SER A 158 -20.48 13.17 6.34
C SER A 158 -21.16 14.06 7.40
N TRP A 159 -20.80 15.33 7.42
CA TRP A 159 -21.45 16.31 8.33
C TRP A 159 -22.92 16.50 8.00
N MET A 160 -23.29 16.63 6.72
CA MET A 160 -24.69 16.75 6.29
C MET A 160 -25.52 15.49 6.57
N ALA A 161 -24.91 14.32 6.44
CA ALA A 161 -25.59 13.04 6.71
C ALA A 161 -25.80 12.76 8.20
N GLY A 162 -25.25 13.59 9.09
CA GLY A 162 -25.29 13.35 10.54
C GLY A 162 -24.49 12.10 10.95
N ASP A 163 -23.66 11.59 10.05
CA ASP A 163 -22.81 10.43 10.31
C ASP A 163 -21.60 10.85 11.16
N SER A 164 -21.42 10.12 12.26
CA SER A 164 -20.13 10.21 12.97
C SER A 164 -19.00 9.78 12.02
N PRO A 165 -17.78 10.35 12.19
CA PRO A 165 -16.63 10.11 11.29
C PRO A 165 -16.24 8.64 11.06
N GLU A 166 -16.86 7.73 11.79
CA GLU A 166 -16.58 6.30 11.76
C GLU A 166 -17.07 5.56 10.51
N ARG A 167 -17.99 6.14 9.72
CA ARG A 167 -18.68 5.44 8.61
C ARG A 167 -18.23 5.82 7.19
N SER A 168 -17.34 6.77 6.98
CA SER A 168 -16.85 7.03 5.62
C SER A 168 -15.94 5.89 5.15
N SER A 169 -16.55 4.84 4.61
CA SER A 169 -15.85 3.73 4.00
C SER A 169 -15.12 4.19 2.75
N PHE A 170 -13.81 4.05 2.74
CA PHE A 170 -13.02 3.98 1.51
C PHE A 170 -13.30 2.63 0.81
N ALA A 171 -14.55 2.32 0.57
CA ALA A 171 -14.97 1.10 -0.09
C ALA A 171 -15.23 1.35 -1.57
N GLY A 172 -14.67 0.53 -2.43
CA GLY A 172 -15.07 0.34 -3.80
C GLY A 172 -14.08 0.84 -4.85
N GLY A 173 -13.01 0.10 -5.08
CA GLY A 173 -12.23 0.19 -6.31
C GLY A 173 -12.95 -0.49 -7.47
N ARG A 174 -13.02 0.16 -8.62
CA ARG A 174 -13.46 -0.45 -9.88
C ARG A 174 -12.35 -1.34 -10.45
N ASP A 175 -12.73 -2.27 -11.34
CA ASP A 175 -11.82 -3.11 -12.12
C ASP A 175 -10.64 -2.30 -12.71
N ALA A 176 -9.45 -2.68 -12.30
CA ALA A 176 -8.23 -1.99 -12.72
C ALA A 176 -7.69 -2.61 -14.01
N ARG A 177 -8.33 -2.32 -15.14
CA ARG A 177 -7.74 -2.60 -16.44
C ARG A 177 -6.71 -1.56 -16.87
N ASP A 178 -6.67 -0.40 -16.20
CA ASP A 178 -5.78 0.74 -16.49
C ASP A 178 -4.95 1.15 -15.25
N ALA A 179 -4.40 0.19 -14.52
CA ALA A 179 -3.50 0.51 -13.42
C ALA A 179 -2.19 1.07 -13.99
N ALA A 180 -1.89 2.33 -13.65
CA ALA A 180 -0.62 2.97 -13.99
C ALA A 180 0.55 2.13 -13.46
N THR A 181 1.64 2.11 -14.20
CA THR A 181 2.87 1.48 -13.71
C THR A 181 3.35 2.20 -12.45
N PRO A 182 4.08 1.52 -11.53
CA PRO A 182 4.66 2.19 -10.36
C PRO A 182 5.48 3.43 -10.72
N GLU A 183 6.14 3.46 -11.89
CA GLU A 183 6.90 4.61 -12.39
C GLU A 183 5.98 5.80 -12.75
N GLU A 184 4.78 5.57 -13.25
CA GLU A 184 3.81 6.61 -13.59
C GLU A 184 3.14 7.24 -12.37
N VAL A 185 2.99 6.48 -11.29
CA VAL A 185 2.40 6.98 -10.04
C VAL A 185 3.35 7.93 -9.30
N VAL A 186 4.66 7.72 -9.47
CA VAL A 186 5.72 8.49 -8.77
C VAL A 186 6.07 9.78 -9.49
N ARG A 187 5.78 9.91 -10.77
CA ARG A 187 5.94 11.15 -11.55
C ARG A 187 4.79 12.11 -11.29
#